data_5f3953dba702d0d1d1e6df2016b501db
#
_entry.id   5f3953dba702d0d1d1e6df2016b501db
#
_cell.length_a   1.000
_cell.length_b   1.000
_cell.length_c   1.000
_cell.angle_alpha   90.00
_cell.angle_beta   90.00
_cell.angle_gamma   90.00
#
_symmetry.space_group_name_H-M   'P 1'
#
loop_
_entity.id
_entity.type
_entity.pdbx_description
1 polymer ?
#
loop_
_entity_poly.entity_id
_entity_poly.type
_entity_poly.pdbx_seq_one_letter_code
_entity_poly.pdbx_strand_id
1 'polypeptide(L)'
;MKKVIFMLAALMAICLSACSQSSNQKESKQMKTLVAYFSATGTTKGVAQQLAEVAGADIHEIKPEKPYTDADLDWQDKQSRSTIEMKDKSSCPAITDKLANMQEYDVVYVGFPIWWYTCPTIINTFMESYDFKGKTVIPFATSGGSSIKRACEDLKTAYPDVNWKEGKLLNGTSKKEMENWISGL
;
A
#
# COMPACT_ATOMS: atom_id res chain seq x y z
N MET A 1 5.78 -30.44 86.83
CA MET A 1 5.92 -30.49 86.54
C MET A 1 5.86 -30.28 85.06
N LYS A 2 6.89 -30.10 84.40
CA LYS A 2 6.89 -29.59 82.99
C LYS A 2 7.25 -30.71 82.05
N LYS A 3 6.40 -31.11 81.14
CA LYS A 3 6.66 -32.05 80.07
C LYS A 3 6.96 -31.26 78.78
N VAL A 4 8.17 -31.38 78.27
CA VAL A 4 8.63 -30.83 77.02
C VAL A 4 8.39 -31.88 75.97
N ILE A 5 7.57 -31.57 74.96
CA ILE A 5 7.35 -32.43 73.79
C ILE A 5 8.19 -31.85 72.64
N PHE A 6 9.15 -32.61 72.21
CA PHE A 6 9.93 -32.35 70.98
C PHE A 6 9.07 -32.80 69.79
N MET A 7 8.76 -31.89 68.88
CA MET A 7 8.13 -32.20 67.63
C MET A 7 9.15 -32.00 66.48
N LEU A 8 9.51 -33.11 65.89
CA LEU A 8 10.45 -33.20 64.75
C LEU A 8 9.73 -32.71 63.51
N ALA A 9 10.15 -31.59 62.97
CA ALA A 9 9.66 -31.08 61.70
C ALA A 9 10.52 -31.66 60.55
N ALA A 10 9.91 -32.54 59.76
CA ALA A 10 10.53 -33.05 58.52
C ALA A 10 10.45 -31.99 57.41
N LEU A 11 11.59 -31.52 56.97
CA LEU A 11 11.74 -30.62 55.84
C LEU A 11 11.60 -31.42 54.53
N MET A 12 10.44 -31.40 53.87
CA MET A 12 10.28 -31.85 52.49
C MET A 12 10.75 -30.74 51.57
N ALA A 13 11.93 -30.92 50.97
CA ALA A 13 12.38 -30.11 49.86
C ALA A 13 11.65 -30.51 48.58
N ILE A 14 10.66 -29.71 48.19
CA ILE A 14 10.00 -29.84 46.88
C ILE A 14 10.89 -29.14 45.84
N CYS A 15 11.64 -29.91 45.05
CA CYS A 15 12.31 -29.44 43.86
C CYS A 15 11.26 -29.11 42.80
N LEU A 16 10.85 -27.86 42.71
CA LEU A 16 10.13 -27.32 41.55
C LEU A 16 11.10 -27.19 40.39
N SER A 17 11.18 -28.22 39.55
CA SER A 17 11.77 -28.11 38.22
C SER A 17 10.95 -27.18 37.38
N ALA A 18 11.30 -25.91 37.36
CA ALA A 18 10.76 -24.96 36.40
C ALA A 18 11.28 -25.35 35.03
N CYS A 19 10.48 -26.13 34.28
CA CYS A 19 10.64 -26.25 32.83
C CYS A 19 10.40 -24.87 32.23
N SER A 20 11.46 -24.15 31.98
CA SER A 20 11.47 -22.97 31.15
C SER A 20 11.17 -23.45 29.72
N GLN A 21 9.88 -23.53 29.37
CA GLN A 21 9.43 -23.60 27.99
C GLN A 21 9.76 -22.23 27.35
N SER A 22 10.92 -22.19 26.70
CA SER A 22 11.22 -21.15 25.73
C SER A 22 10.19 -21.24 24.61
N SER A 23 9.08 -20.54 24.77
CA SER A 23 8.17 -20.27 23.67
C SER A 23 8.92 -19.40 22.68
N ASN A 24 9.48 -19.99 21.64
CA ASN A 24 9.84 -19.31 20.40
C ASN A 24 8.54 -18.77 19.80
N GLN A 25 8.01 -17.70 20.38
CA GLN A 25 7.12 -16.82 19.63
C GLN A 25 8.00 -16.19 18.55
N LYS A 26 7.98 -16.79 17.35
CA LYS A 26 8.24 -16.03 16.14
C LYS A 26 7.26 -14.85 16.20
N GLU A 27 7.77 -13.68 16.61
CA GLU A 27 7.03 -12.43 16.36
C GLU A 27 6.72 -12.44 14.86
N SER A 28 5.45 -12.61 14.53
CA SER A 28 5.00 -12.41 13.17
C SER A 28 5.28 -10.94 12.86
N LYS A 29 6.32 -10.66 12.09
CA LYS A 29 6.62 -9.31 11.61
C LYS A 29 5.33 -8.77 11.02
N GLN A 30 4.72 -7.79 11.67
CA GLN A 30 3.53 -7.13 11.17
C GLN A 30 3.90 -6.48 9.83
N MET A 31 3.23 -6.89 8.75
CA MET A 31 3.48 -6.35 7.41
C MET A 31 3.16 -4.86 7.41
N LYS A 32 4.14 -4.04 7.03
CA LYS A 32 3.96 -2.59 6.91
C LYS A 32 3.36 -2.28 5.54
N THR A 33 2.27 -1.55 5.53
CA THR A 33 1.49 -1.25 4.33
C THR A 33 1.51 0.23 4.01
N LEU A 34 1.63 0.56 2.73
CA LEU A 34 1.57 1.91 2.19
C LEU A 34 0.43 2.02 1.18
N VAL A 35 -0.30 3.13 1.20
CA VAL A 35 -1.17 3.57 0.11
C VAL A 35 -0.52 4.78 -0.56
N ALA A 36 0.13 4.57 -1.69
CA ALA A 36 0.66 5.63 -2.54
C ALA A 36 -0.36 5.96 -3.64
N TYR A 37 -0.60 7.25 -3.92
CA TYR A 37 -1.59 7.62 -4.92
C TYR A 37 -1.25 8.92 -5.63
N PHE A 38 -1.65 9.03 -6.90
CA PHE A 38 -1.74 10.28 -7.64
C PHE A 38 -3.21 10.69 -7.80
N SER A 39 -3.49 11.98 -7.61
CA SER A 39 -4.83 12.54 -7.78
C SER A 39 -4.77 13.97 -8.32
N ALA A 40 -5.24 14.19 -9.55
CA ALA A 40 -5.27 15.54 -10.14
C ALA A 40 -6.46 16.38 -9.65
N THR A 41 -7.63 15.74 -9.41
CA THR A 41 -8.89 16.42 -9.08
C THR A 41 -9.41 16.13 -7.66
N GLY A 42 -8.68 15.35 -6.87
CA GLY A 42 -9.10 14.94 -5.53
C GLY A 42 -9.92 13.64 -5.46
N THR A 43 -10.44 13.13 -6.57
CA THR A 43 -11.27 11.90 -6.57
C THR A 43 -10.48 10.69 -6.07
N THR A 44 -9.31 10.41 -6.65
CA THR A 44 -8.46 9.30 -6.20
C THR A 44 -7.95 9.51 -4.77
N LYS A 45 -7.69 10.76 -4.37
CA LYS A 45 -7.31 11.12 -2.99
C LYS A 45 -8.35 10.66 -1.98
N GLY A 46 -9.63 10.97 -2.20
CA GLY A 46 -10.70 10.58 -1.29
C GLY A 46 -10.78 9.05 -1.11
N VAL A 47 -10.63 8.31 -2.21
CA VAL A 47 -10.61 6.84 -2.20
C VAL A 47 -9.36 6.30 -1.50
N ALA A 48 -8.18 6.90 -1.75
CA ALA A 48 -6.93 6.50 -1.11
C ALA A 48 -6.96 6.68 0.41
N GLN A 49 -7.57 7.77 0.89
CA GLN A 49 -7.75 8.01 2.32
C GLN A 49 -8.63 6.95 2.99
N GLN A 50 -9.74 6.58 2.34
CA GLN A 50 -10.61 5.50 2.83
C GLN A 50 -9.90 4.15 2.83
N LEU A 51 -9.14 3.85 1.77
CA LEU A 51 -8.38 2.62 1.67
C LEU A 51 -7.29 2.54 2.75
N ALA A 52 -6.57 3.63 2.98
CA ALA A 52 -5.54 3.69 4.02
C ALA A 52 -6.13 3.46 5.43
N GLU A 53 -7.29 4.06 5.71
CA GLU A 53 -8.01 3.84 6.98
C GLU A 53 -8.42 2.37 7.16
N VAL A 54 -9.00 1.76 6.12
CA VAL A 54 -9.47 0.36 6.17
C VAL A 54 -8.30 -0.62 6.25
N ALA A 55 -7.19 -0.33 5.56
CA ALA A 55 -6.01 -1.20 5.55
C ALA A 55 -5.09 -0.97 6.76
N GLY A 56 -5.33 0.06 7.59
CA GLY A 56 -4.40 0.47 8.65
C GLY A 56 -3.02 0.85 8.08
N ALA A 57 -3.00 1.49 6.92
CA ALA A 57 -1.81 1.77 6.13
C ALA A 57 -1.34 3.22 6.27
N ASP A 58 -0.04 3.43 6.11
CA ASP A 58 0.52 4.76 5.87
C ASP A 58 0.03 5.29 4.51
N ILE A 59 -0.07 6.61 4.35
CA ILE A 59 -0.54 7.22 3.11
C ILE A 59 0.50 8.19 2.54
N HIS A 60 0.70 8.16 1.21
CA HIS A 60 1.62 9.05 0.51
C HIS A 60 1.00 9.56 -0.80
N GLU A 61 0.99 10.86 -0.99
CA GLU A 61 0.54 11.48 -2.23
C GLU A 61 1.72 11.62 -3.21
N ILE A 62 1.60 11.01 -4.37
CA ILE A 62 2.54 11.17 -5.49
C ILE A 62 2.25 12.56 -6.10
N LYS A 63 2.98 13.57 -5.68
CA LYS A 63 2.76 14.95 -6.11
C LYS A 63 3.62 15.30 -7.32
N PRO A 64 3.03 15.76 -8.42
CA PRO A 64 3.80 16.30 -9.52
C PRO A 64 4.52 17.59 -9.08
N GLU A 65 5.76 17.79 -9.51
CA GLU A 65 6.51 19.02 -9.26
C GLU A 65 5.74 20.23 -9.79
N LYS A 66 5.13 20.11 -10.96
CA LYS A 66 4.22 21.11 -11.53
C LYS A 66 2.78 20.61 -11.40
N PRO A 67 1.96 21.19 -10.51
CA PRO A 67 0.55 20.80 -10.39
C PRO A 67 -0.19 20.94 -11.73
N TYR A 68 -1.21 20.10 -11.94
CA TYR A 68 -2.08 20.20 -13.11
C TYR A 68 -3.13 21.27 -12.88
N THR A 69 -3.31 22.14 -13.87
CA THR A 69 -4.44 23.10 -13.95
C THR A 69 -5.63 22.47 -14.68
N ASP A 70 -6.79 23.09 -14.64
CA ASP A 70 -7.96 22.62 -15.40
C ASP A 70 -7.67 22.55 -16.90
N ALA A 71 -6.91 23.52 -17.45
CA ALA A 71 -6.46 23.49 -18.84
C ALA A 71 -5.52 22.33 -19.15
N ASP A 72 -4.63 21.97 -18.20
CA ASP A 72 -3.75 20.81 -18.35
C ASP A 72 -4.54 19.48 -18.37
N LEU A 73 -5.75 19.46 -17.80
CA LEU A 73 -6.60 18.28 -17.68
C LEU A 73 -7.67 18.19 -18.77
N ASP A 74 -7.79 19.17 -19.66
CA ASP A 74 -8.74 19.14 -20.75
C ASP A 74 -8.37 18.03 -21.77
N TRP A 75 -8.99 16.86 -21.59
CA TRP A 75 -8.75 15.69 -22.44
C TRP A 75 -9.25 15.88 -23.89
N GLN A 76 -10.07 16.89 -24.17
CA GLN A 76 -10.55 17.23 -25.52
C GLN A 76 -9.53 18.08 -26.27
N ASP A 77 -8.73 18.86 -25.55
CA ASP A 77 -7.62 19.61 -26.14
C ASP A 77 -6.41 18.70 -26.41
N LYS A 78 -6.08 18.59 -27.71
CA LYS A 78 -4.91 17.81 -28.15
C LYS A 78 -3.57 18.39 -27.70
N GLN A 79 -3.56 19.64 -27.25
CA GLN A 79 -2.38 20.37 -26.76
C GLN A 79 -2.33 20.46 -25.23
N SER A 80 -3.36 19.97 -24.52
CA SER A 80 -3.33 19.93 -23.07
C SER A 80 -2.16 19.04 -22.58
N ARG A 81 -1.62 19.40 -21.43
CA ARG A 81 -0.47 18.68 -20.85
C ARG A 81 -0.78 17.19 -20.66
N SER A 82 -1.94 16.84 -20.11
CA SER A 82 -2.31 15.44 -19.91
C SER A 82 -2.43 14.68 -21.24
N THR A 83 -2.97 15.31 -22.31
CA THR A 83 -3.03 14.71 -23.63
C THR A 83 -1.66 14.46 -24.22
N ILE A 84 -0.72 15.40 -24.10
CA ILE A 84 0.66 15.27 -24.58
C ILE A 84 1.38 14.16 -23.82
N GLU A 85 1.33 14.18 -22.48
CA GLU A 85 1.97 13.18 -21.63
C GLU A 85 1.44 11.77 -21.92
N MET A 86 0.13 11.60 -22.13
CA MET A 86 -0.45 10.28 -22.40
C MET A 86 -0.19 9.75 -23.80
N LYS A 87 0.18 10.60 -24.76
CA LYS A 87 0.64 10.18 -26.09
C LYS A 87 2.09 9.69 -26.07
N ASP A 88 2.89 10.23 -25.19
CA ASP A 88 4.31 9.87 -25.02
C ASP A 88 4.47 9.01 -23.76
N LYS A 89 4.56 7.70 -23.93
CA LYS A 89 4.76 6.75 -22.82
C LYS A 89 6.09 6.93 -22.07
N SER A 90 7.04 7.63 -22.68
CA SER A 90 8.32 7.99 -22.04
C SER A 90 8.23 9.27 -21.23
N SER A 91 7.10 9.97 -21.29
CA SER A 91 6.85 11.13 -20.44
C SER A 91 6.81 10.66 -18.98
N CYS A 92 7.74 11.19 -18.18
CA CYS A 92 7.87 10.88 -16.76
C CYS A 92 7.83 12.20 -15.96
N PRO A 93 6.64 12.77 -15.71
CA PRO A 93 6.53 14.00 -14.93
C PRO A 93 7.25 13.89 -13.60
N ALA A 94 8.10 14.87 -13.27
CA ALA A 94 8.84 14.87 -12.01
C ALA A 94 7.89 14.93 -10.80
N ILE A 95 8.27 14.23 -9.74
CA ILE A 95 7.55 14.22 -8.45
C ILE A 95 8.35 14.95 -7.38
N THR A 96 7.66 15.65 -6.46
CA THR A 96 8.31 16.46 -5.42
C THR A 96 8.81 15.62 -4.26
N ASP A 97 7.92 14.92 -3.59
CA ASP A 97 8.21 14.30 -2.30
C ASP A 97 8.52 12.82 -2.47
N LYS A 98 9.79 12.44 -2.28
CA LYS A 98 10.20 11.04 -2.25
C LYS A 98 10.20 10.50 -0.83
N LEU A 99 9.61 9.32 -0.63
CA LEU A 99 9.66 8.61 0.63
C LEU A 99 11.08 8.11 0.91
N ALA A 100 11.66 8.51 2.03
CA ALA A 100 12.98 8.03 2.46
C ALA A 100 12.93 6.57 2.96
N ASN A 101 11.76 6.10 3.40
CA ASN A 101 11.56 4.83 4.07
C ASN A 101 10.76 3.79 3.26
N MET A 102 10.73 3.89 1.93
CA MET A 102 10.03 2.92 1.05
C MET A 102 10.42 1.47 1.35
N GLN A 103 11.66 1.23 1.77
CA GLN A 103 12.16 -0.12 2.05
C GLN A 103 11.49 -0.79 3.27
N GLU A 104 10.85 -0.02 4.14
CA GLU A 104 10.15 -0.56 5.31
C GLU A 104 8.80 -1.21 4.98
N TYR A 105 8.22 -0.91 3.81
CA TYR A 105 6.91 -1.42 3.42
C TYR A 105 7.03 -2.78 2.73
N ASP A 106 6.17 -3.69 3.14
CA ASP A 106 6.03 -5.03 2.56
C ASP A 106 4.92 -5.05 1.48
N VAL A 107 3.88 -4.23 1.66
CA VAL A 107 2.73 -4.09 0.75
C VAL A 107 2.55 -2.63 0.34
N VAL A 108 2.40 -2.38 -0.96
CA VAL A 108 2.20 -1.04 -1.52
C VAL A 108 0.98 -1.04 -2.43
N TYR A 109 -0.06 -0.33 -2.01
CA TYR A 109 -1.17 0.02 -2.90
C TYR A 109 -0.76 1.21 -3.75
N VAL A 110 -0.98 1.13 -5.08
CA VAL A 110 -0.67 2.23 -6.01
C VAL A 110 -1.96 2.70 -6.67
N GLY A 111 -2.37 3.92 -6.36
CA GLY A 111 -3.63 4.53 -6.77
C GLY A 111 -3.49 5.59 -7.84
N PHE A 112 -4.42 5.59 -8.81
CA PHE A 112 -4.41 6.57 -9.90
C PHE A 112 -5.79 6.74 -10.55
N PRO A 113 -6.06 7.90 -11.18
CA PRO A 113 -7.18 8.02 -12.10
C PRO A 113 -6.87 7.30 -13.41
N ILE A 114 -7.88 6.69 -14.06
CA ILE A 114 -7.68 6.15 -15.41
C ILE A 114 -7.69 7.30 -16.40
N TRP A 115 -6.57 7.48 -17.12
CA TRP A 115 -6.41 8.39 -18.25
C TRP A 115 -6.16 7.58 -19.52
N TRP A 116 -6.92 7.83 -20.59
CA TRP A 116 -6.82 7.10 -21.87
C TRP A 116 -6.68 5.58 -21.70
N TYR A 117 -7.54 5.01 -20.83
CA TYR A 117 -7.64 3.56 -20.52
C TYR A 117 -6.45 2.97 -19.74
N THR A 118 -5.45 3.77 -19.36
CA THR A 118 -4.28 3.32 -18.59
C THR A 118 -3.98 4.23 -17.39
N CYS A 119 -2.87 4.03 -16.69
CA CYS A 119 -2.44 4.92 -15.63
C CYS A 119 -1.72 6.16 -16.21
N PRO A 120 -1.78 7.33 -15.55
CA PRO A 120 -0.96 8.48 -15.90
C PRO A 120 0.53 8.19 -15.79
N THR A 121 1.33 8.78 -16.69
CA THR A 121 2.78 8.52 -16.77
C THR A 121 3.56 8.90 -15.52
N ILE A 122 3.02 9.76 -14.66
CA ILE A 122 3.60 10.06 -13.34
C ILE A 122 3.70 8.81 -12.44
N ILE A 123 2.87 7.79 -12.66
CA ILE A 123 2.97 6.51 -11.97
C ILE A 123 4.26 5.78 -12.35
N ASN A 124 4.69 5.88 -13.60
CA ASN A 124 5.99 5.34 -14.02
C ASN A 124 7.14 6.03 -13.27
N THR A 125 7.09 7.37 -13.12
CA THR A 125 8.08 8.10 -12.30
C THR A 125 8.14 7.58 -10.86
N PHE A 126 6.99 7.30 -10.26
CA PHE A 126 6.94 6.72 -8.92
C PHE A 126 7.54 5.31 -8.89
N MET A 127 7.15 4.43 -9.83
CA MET A 127 7.66 3.07 -9.91
C MET A 127 9.18 3.03 -10.13
N GLU A 128 9.72 3.94 -10.95
CA GLU A 128 11.15 4.05 -11.24
C GLU A 128 11.96 4.71 -10.11
N SER A 129 11.29 5.39 -9.18
CA SER A 129 11.96 6.07 -8.07
C SER A 129 12.36 5.15 -6.92
N TYR A 130 11.88 3.90 -6.89
CA TYR A 130 12.09 2.97 -5.78
C TYR A 130 12.34 1.54 -6.23
N ASP A 131 12.98 0.76 -5.36
CA ASP A 131 13.09 -0.69 -5.52
C ASP A 131 11.88 -1.39 -4.88
N PHE A 132 11.12 -2.09 -5.72
CA PHE A 132 9.94 -2.88 -5.31
C PHE A 132 10.24 -4.37 -5.13
N LYS A 133 11.50 -4.77 -5.21
CA LYS A 133 11.88 -6.17 -5.01
C LYS A 133 11.43 -6.70 -3.64
N GLY A 134 10.74 -7.82 -3.64
CA GLY A 134 10.21 -8.46 -2.44
C GLY A 134 8.94 -7.83 -1.87
N LYS A 135 8.44 -6.74 -2.48
CA LYS A 135 7.19 -6.10 -2.07
C LYS A 135 6.02 -6.65 -2.88
N THR A 136 4.85 -6.67 -2.27
CA THR A 136 3.58 -6.90 -2.98
C THR A 136 2.99 -5.56 -3.41
N VAL A 137 2.71 -5.40 -4.71
CA VAL A 137 2.14 -4.15 -5.25
C VAL A 137 0.72 -4.40 -5.77
N ILE A 138 -0.21 -3.56 -5.36
CA ILE A 138 -1.64 -3.73 -5.60
C ILE A 138 -2.20 -2.46 -6.24
N PRO A 139 -2.52 -2.45 -7.54
CA PRO A 139 -3.10 -1.28 -8.19
C PRO A 139 -4.54 -1.05 -7.74
N PHE A 140 -4.91 0.22 -7.55
CA PHE A 140 -6.31 0.62 -7.48
C PHE A 140 -6.54 1.87 -8.30
N ALA A 141 -7.75 2.07 -8.80
CA ALA A 141 -7.99 3.23 -9.62
C ALA A 141 -9.39 3.83 -9.41
N THR A 142 -9.52 5.08 -9.85
CA THR A 142 -10.80 5.74 -10.08
C THR A 142 -10.96 6.03 -11.56
N SER A 143 -12.18 5.94 -12.07
CA SER A 143 -12.45 6.10 -13.50
C SER A 143 -13.83 6.70 -13.73
N GLY A 144 -13.99 7.46 -14.80
CA GLY A 144 -15.28 7.93 -15.31
C GLY A 144 -16.07 6.85 -16.07
N GLY A 145 -15.53 5.64 -16.27
CA GLY A 145 -16.24 4.57 -17.02
C GLY A 145 -15.34 3.45 -17.56
N SER A 146 -14.01 3.65 -17.59
CA SER A 146 -13.07 2.63 -18.08
C SER A 146 -12.71 1.63 -16.99
N SER A 147 -12.43 0.38 -17.36
CA SER A 147 -11.91 -0.63 -16.43
C SER A 147 -10.43 -0.39 -16.10
N ILE A 148 -9.98 -0.96 -14.99
CA ILE A 148 -8.56 -0.91 -14.59
C ILE A 148 -7.68 -1.93 -15.36
N LYS A 149 -8.28 -2.88 -16.06
CA LYS A 149 -7.59 -4.05 -16.62
C LYS A 149 -6.37 -3.67 -17.46
N ARG A 150 -6.54 -2.76 -18.42
CA ARG A 150 -5.44 -2.35 -19.30
C ARG A 150 -4.32 -1.64 -18.53
N ALA A 151 -4.64 -0.80 -17.55
CA ALA A 151 -3.62 -0.17 -16.72
C ALA A 151 -2.79 -1.20 -15.96
N CYS A 152 -3.43 -2.25 -15.41
CA CYS A 152 -2.71 -3.35 -14.76
C CYS A 152 -1.84 -4.14 -15.73
N GLU A 153 -2.30 -4.40 -16.96
CA GLU A 153 -1.54 -5.08 -18.00
C GLU A 153 -0.32 -4.25 -18.43
N ASP A 154 -0.51 -2.94 -18.65
CA ASP A 154 0.57 -2.02 -19.00
C ASP A 154 1.65 -1.96 -17.89
N LEU A 155 1.25 -1.84 -16.61
CA LEU A 155 2.15 -1.84 -15.46
C LEU A 155 2.92 -3.17 -15.32
N LYS A 156 2.26 -4.31 -15.46
CA LYS A 156 2.90 -5.63 -15.43
C LYS A 156 3.91 -5.81 -16.56
N THR A 157 3.60 -5.27 -17.73
CA THR A 157 4.50 -5.32 -18.89
C THR A 157 5.72 -4.42 -18.69
N ALA A 158 5.53 -3.21 -18.13
CA ALA A 158 6.61 -2.27 -17.90
C ALA A 158 7.53 -2.70 -16.74
N TYR A 159 6.97 -3.35 -15.71
CA TYR A 159 7.68 -3.75 -14.50
C TYR A 159 7.46 -5.23 -14.17
N PRO A 160 7.99 -6.16 -14.98
CA PRO A 160 7.72 -7.60 -14.89
C PRO A 160 8.28 -8.25 -13.61
N ASP A 161 9.30 -7.66 -13.00
CA ASP A 161 9.93 -8.18 -11.77
C ASP A 161 9.18 -7.81 -10.48
N VAL A 162 8.14 -6.97 -10.57
CA VAL A 162 7.31 -6.57 -9.44
C VAL A 162 6.24 -7.63 -9.18
N ASN A 163 6.05 -7.99 -7.91
CA ASN A 163 5.00 -8.93 -7.50
C ASN A 163 3.62 -8.23 -7.49
N TRP A 164 2.99 -8.15 -8.64
CA TRP A 164 1.69 -7.55 -8.83
C TRP A 164 0.54 -8.46 -8.37
N LYS A 165 -0.38 -7.89 -7.60
CA LYS A 165 -1.70 -8.48 -7.36
C LYS A 165 -2.74 -7.91 -8.32
N GLU A 166 -3.95 -8.49 -8.27
CA GLU A 166 -5.07 -7.99 -9.07
C GLU A 166 -5.54 -6.63 -8.58
N GLY A 167 -5.62 -5.68 -9.50
CA GLY A 167 -6.08 -4.32 -9.21
C GLY A 167 -7.61 -4.20 -9.22
N LYS A 168 -8.12 -3.16 -8.55
CA LYS A 168 -9.57 -2.90 -8.46
C LYS A 168 -9.92 -1.44 -8.71
N LEU A 169 -11.06 -1.20 -9.41
CA LEU A 169 -11.72 0.10 -9.40
C LEU A 169 -12.44 0.30 -8.09
N LEU A 170 -12.21 1.44 -7.46
CA LEU A 170 -12.77 1.75 -6.14
C LEU A 170 -13.76 2.94 -6.16
N ASN A 171 -14.23 3.37 -7.33
CA ASN A 171 -15.28 4.38 -7.40
C ASN A 171 -16.56 3.92 -6.68
N GLY A 172 -17.03 4.74 -5.72
CA GLY A 172 -18.25 4.44 -5.00
C GLY A 172 -18.24 3.16 -4.15
N THR A 173 -17.06 2.56 -3.98
CA THR A 173 -16.88 1.37 -3.15
C THR A 173 -17.01 1.74 -1.68
N SER A 174 -17.86 1.05 -0.95
CA SER A 174 -18.02 1.23 0.50
C SER A 174 -16.81 0.68 1.27
N LYS A 175 -16.61 1.16 2.51
CA LYS A 175 -15.55 0.63 3.39
C LYS A 175 -15.65 -0.90 3.56
N LYS A 176 -16.88 -1.43 3.70
CA LYS A 176 -17.11 -2.88 3.81
C LYS A 176 -16.66 -3.67 2.59
N GLU A 177 -16.89 -3.14 1.40
CA GLU A 177 -16.44 -3.76 0.15
C GLU A 177 -14.91 -3.66 -0.03
N MET A 178 -14.28 -2.58 0.49
CA MET A 178 -12.83 -2.46 0.54
C MET A 178 -12.23 -3.48 1.51
N GLU A 179 -12.78 -3.64 2.73
CA GLU A 179 -12.39 -4.67 3.69
C GLU A 179 -12.44 -6.08 3.09
N ASN A 180 -13.55 -6.41 2.42
CA ASN A 180 -13.73 -7.70 1.76
C ASN A 180 -12.69 -7.92 0.65
N TRP A 181 -12.39 -6.88 -0.13
CA TRP A 181 -11.38 -6.96 -1.18
C TRP A 181 -9.97 -7.18 -0.60
N ILE A 182 -9.58 -6.40 0.40
CA ILE A 182 -8.28 -6.55 1.08
C ILE A 182 -8.11 -7.94 1.66
N SER A 183 -9.18 -8.48 2.29
CA SER A 183 -9.15 -9.80 2.92
C SER A 183 -9.01 -10.96 1.91
N GLY A 184 -9.28 -10.71 0.63
CA GLY A 184 -9.17 -11.68 -0.45
C GLY A 184 -7.84 -11.64 -1.23
N LEU A 185 -6.93 -10.73 -0.89
CA LEU A 185 -5.63 -10.53 -1.56
C LEU A 185 -4.54 -11.44 -1.00
#